data_033c099a88f8bf392e447872141d5474
#
_entry.id   033c099a88f8bf392e447872141d5474
#
_cell.length_a   1.000
_cell.length_b   1.000
_cell.length_c   1.000
_cell.angle_alpha   90.00
_cell.angle_beta   90.00
_cell.angle_gamma   90.00
#
_symmetry.space_group_name_H-M   'P 1'
#
loop_
_entity.id
_entity.type
_entity.pdbx_description
1 polymer ?
#
loop_
_entity_poly.entity_id
_entity_poly.type
_entity_poly.pdbx_seq_one_letter_code
_entity_poly.pdbx_strand_id
1 'polypeptide(L)'
;LPDVDDDDDPGSDAENTEQPDDSTHIFSGHSDEVYSVACSPTDATLVATGGGDDKGFFWRINQGDWASEIQGHKDSVSSLAFSMDGQLLASGGLDGLVQIWDPSSGNLKCTLEGPGGGVEWVSWHPRGHIVLAGSEDSTVWMWNADRAAYLNMFSGHGSSVTCGDFTPDGKTICTGSDDATLRVWNPKSGENIHVIRGHPYHTEGLTCLTISADSTLALSGSKDGSVHMVNITTGKVVSSLVSHTDSIECIGFSRSSPWAATGSMDQKLIIWDLQHSLPRSTCDHEDGVTCLMWLGTSKYVVTGCVDGKVRVWDSLSGDCVRTFSGHRDAIQAISVSAHQDFLVSVSLDGTARVFEIADFK
;
A
#
# COMPACT_ATOMS: atom_id res chain seq x y z
N LEU A 1 27.40 2.91 70.57
CA LEU A 1 27.95 2.51 69.25
C LEU A 1 26.84 2.55 68.23
N PRO A 2 26.91 3.41 67.22
CA PRO A 2 25.97 3.41 66.14
C PRO A 2 26.55 2.65 64.94
N ASP A 3 25.72 1.79 64.35
CA ASP A 3 25.94 1.14 63.08
C ASP A 3 25.58 2.15 61.97
N VAL A 4 26.51 2.28 61.05
CA VAL A 4 26.33 3.04 59.79
C VAL A 4 26.14 2.00 58.71
N ASP A 5 24.92 1.89 58.17
CA ASP A 5 24.64 1.15 56.97
C ASP A 5 24.77 2.09 55.77
N ASP A 6 25.86 1.94 55.03
CA ASP A 6 26.06 2.51 53.71
C ASP A 6 25.31 1.63 52.68
N ASP A 7 24.11 2.03 52.28
CA ASP A 7 23.45 1.52 51.09
C ASP A 7 23.91 2.28 49.85
N ASP A 8 25.01 1.82 49.26
CA ASP A 8 25.38 2.15 47.87
C ASP A 8 24.41 1.46 46.90
N ASP A 9 23.42 2.22 46.45
CA ASP A 9 22.58 1.85 45.30
C ASP A 9 23.40 2.02 44.00
N PRO A 10 23.81 0.95 43.31
CA PRO A 10 24.44 1.09 41.99
C PRO A 10 23.40 1.54 41.01
N GLY A 11 23.44 2.83 40.64
CA GLY A 11 22.64 3.43 39.58
C GLY A 11 22.63 2.54 38.36
N SER A 12 21.43 2.13 37.95
CA SER A 12 21.19 1.47 36.69
C SER A 12 21.48 2.47 35.56
N ASP A 13 22.70 2.47 35.06
CA ASP A 13 23.00 3.00 33.74
C ASP A 13 22.19 2.22 32.74
N ALA A 14 20.99 2.70 32.41
CA ALA A 14 20.27 2.27 31.25
C ALA A 14 21.15 2.65 30.05
N GLU A 15 21.90 1.71 29.54
CA GLU A 15 22.57 1.82 28.25
C GLU A 15 21.51 2.22 27.24
N ASN A 16 21.54 3.47 26.84
CA ASN A 16 20.77 3.98 25.71
C ASN A 16 21.41 3.40 24.45
N THR A 17 21.13 2.14 24.17
CA THR A 17 21.54 1.51 22.92
C THR A 17 20.72 2.17 21.82
N GLU A 18 21.31 3.18 21.17
CA GLU A 18 20.77 3.74 19.93
C GLU A 18 20.52 2.57 18.97
N GLN A 19 19.27 2.37 18.59
CA GLN A 19 18.94 1.36 17.59
C GLN A 19 19.58 1.76 16.25
N PRO A 20 20.16 0.82 15.51
CA PRO A 20 20.79 1.11 14.23
C PRO A 20 19.76 1.75 13.28
N ASP A 21 20.18 2.78 12.57
CA ASP A 21 19.39 3.48 11.55
C ASP A 21 20.14 3.41 10.21
N ASP A 22 19.58 2.65 9.28
CA ASP A 22 20.14 2.46 7.94
C ASP A 22 19.60 3.47 6.92
N SER A 23 18.72 4.39 7.34
CA SER A 23 18.12 5.37 6.43
C SER A 23 19.12 6.42 5.97
N THR A 24 19.09 6.74 4.69
CA THR A 24 19.92 7.82 4.09
C THR A 24 19.27 9.18 4.19
N HIS A 25 17.94 9.22 4.38
CA HIS A 25 17.16 10.43 4.58
C HIS A 25 15.95 10.11 5.48
N ILE A 26 15.62 11.05 6.38
CA ILE A 26 14.45 10.99 7.24
C ILE A 26 13.62 12.24 7.01
N PHE A 27 12.34 12.06 6.66
CA PHE A 27 11.36 13.14 6.63
C PHE A 27 10.49 13.05 7.88
N SER A 28 10.47 14.13 8.67
CA SER A 28 9.77 14.23 9.95
C SER A 28 8.82 15.43 10.01
N GLY A 29 8.22 15.79 8.88
CA GLY A 29 7.29 16.92 8.78
C GLY A 29 5.91 16.66 9.36
N HIS A 30 5.50 15.39 9.50
CA HIS A 30 4.24 15.01 10.13
C HIS A 30 4.30 15.14 11.65
N SER A 31 3.18 15.52 12.25
CA SER A 31 3.02 15.60 13.72
C SER A 31 2.27 14.42 14.31
N ASP A 32 1.84 13.48 13.47
CA ASP A 32 1.12 12.25 13.82
C ASP A 32 1.59 11.09 12.93
N GLU A 33 0.98 9.94 13.06
CA GLU A 33 1.26 8.73 12.28
C GLU A 33 1.21 9.00 10.77
N VAL A 34 2.06 8.31 9.99
CA VAL A 34 2.07 8.42 8.53
C VAL A 34 1.51 7.15 7.92
N TYR A 35 0.42 7.30 7.16
CA TYR A 35 -0.34 6.16 6.63
C TYR A 35 -0.03 5.83 5.18
N SER A 36 0.29 6.83 4.38
CA SER A 36 0.44 6.64 2.94
C SER A 36 1.68 7.32 2.37
N VAL A 37 2.26 6.70 1.34
CA VAL A 37 3.41 7.21 0.60
C VAL A 37 3.28 6.89 -0.88
N ALA A 38 3.65 7.84 -1.72
CA ALA A 38 3.77 7.65 -3.15
C ALA A 38 5.04 8.35 -3.68
N CYS A 39 5.86 7.62 -4.43
CA CYS A 39 6.95 8.19 -5.19
C CYS A 39 6.45 8.57 -6.59
N SER A 40 6.92 9.70 -7.10
CA SER A 40 6.60 10.12 -8.47
C SER A 40 7.12 9.09 -9.48
N PRO A 41 6.33 8.71 -10.50
CA PRO A 41 6.78 7.77 -11.52
C PRO A 41 7.76 8.40 -12.52
N THR A 42 7.89 9.72 -12.54
CA THR A 42 8.70 10.47 -13.52
C THR A 42 9.82 11.30 -12.91
N ASP A 43 9.73 11.64 -11.63
CA ASP A 43 10.77 12.35 -10.87
C ASP A 43 11.31 11.44 -9.76
N ALA A 44 12.55 10.97 -9.94
CA ALA A 44 13.16 9.99 -9.05
C ALA A 44 13.37 10.49 -7.60
N THR A 45 13.21 11.78 -7.36
CA THR A 45 13.42 12.39 -6.03
C THR A 45 12.13 12.83 -5.35
N LEU A 46 11.05 13.02 -6.10
CA LEU A 46 9.81 13.56 -5.55
C LEU A 46 8.97 12.49 -4.88
N VAL A 47 8.59 12.75 -3.63
CA VAL A 47 7.78 11.89 -2.78
C VAL A 47 6.58 12.66 -2.25
N ALA A 48 5.46 12.00 -2.11
CA ALA A 48 4.29 12.48 -1.36
C ALA A 48 4.01 11.56 -0.18
N THR A 49 3.72 12.14 0.99
CA THR A 49 3.31 11.42 2.21
C THR A 49 2.02 11.99 2.76
N GLY A 50 1.19 11.16 3.38
CA GLY A 50 -0.07 11.53 4.01
C GLY A 50 -0.22 10.87 5.37
N GLY A 51 -0.75 11.62 6.35
CA GLY A 51 -0.77 11.18 7.73
C GLY A 51 -2.05 11.48 8.50
N GLY A 52 -2.05 11.07 9.75
CA GLY A 52 -3.11 11.27 10.73
C GLY A 52 -3.25 12.71 11.23
N ASP A 53 -2.29 13.57 10.91
CA ASP A 53 -2.31 14.99 11.18
C ASP A 53 -3.18 15.81 10.18
N ASP A 54 -4.01 15.15 9.39
CA ASP A 54 -4.89 15.69 8.35
C ASP A 54 -4.11 16.36 7.20
N LYS A 55 -2.82 16.10 7.12
CA LYS A 55 -1.90 16.72 6.17
C LYS A 55 -1.27 15.72 5.22
N GLY A 56 -0.87 16.23 4.08
CA GLY A 56 0.10 15.61 3.21
C GLY A 56 1.28 16.53 2.99
N PHE A 57 2.35 15.97 2.48
CA PHE A 57 3.54 16.73 2.10
C PHE A 57 4.11 16.21 0.78
N PHE A 58 4.53 17.15 -0.09
CA PHE A 58 5.54 16.88 -1.09
C PHE A 58 6.91 17.17 -0.51
N TRP A 59 7.85 16.28 -0.71
CA TRP A 59 9.24 16.46 -0.30
C TRP A 59 10.18 15.72 -1.27
N ARG A 60 11.49 15.96 -1.14
CA ARG A 60 12.48 15.41 -2.08
C ARG A 60 13.55 14.61 -1.36
N ILE A 61 13.84 13.43 -1.91
CA ILE A 61 14.92 12.56 -1.42
C ILE A 61 16.25 13.30 -1.50
N ASN A 62 16.99 13.33 -0.37
CA ASN A 62 18.33 13.92 -0.24
C ASN A 62 18.45 15.42 -0.64
N GLN A 63 17.33 16.16 -0.59
CA GLN A 63 17.33 17.61 -0.86
C GLN A 63 17.04 18.47 0.39
N GLY A 64 17.55 18.04 1.55
CA GLY A 64 17.38 18.75 2.81
C GLY A 64 15.92 18.80 3.27
N ASP A 65 15.56 19.88 3.96
CA ASP A 65 14.25 20.06 4.59
C ASP A 65 13.19 20.67 3.64
N TRP A 66 13.41 20.64 2.32
CA TRP A 66 12.41 21.15 1.41
C TRP A 66 11.14 20.29 1.46
N ALA A 67 10.06 20.94 1.82
CA ALA A 67 8.73 20.33 1.82
C ALA A 67 7.66 21.36 1.44
N SER A 68 6.63 20.90 0.73
CA SER A 68 5.42 21.67 0.44
C SER A 68 4.24 20.96 1.08
N GLU A 69 3.56 21.63 1.99
CA GLU A 69 2.41 21.07 2.70
C GLU A 69 1.19 20.98 1.76
N ILE A 70 0.55 19.84 1.75
CA ILE A 70 -0.73 19.57 1.08
C ILE A 70 -1.82 19.86 2.13
N GLN A 71 -2.45 21.03 2.06
CA GLN A 71 -3.48 21.47 3.00
C GLN A 71 -4.86 21.42 2.37
N GLY A 72 -5.84 20.90 3.10
CA GLY A 72 -7.24 20.97 2.68
C GLY A 72 -8.12 19.83 3.16
N HIS A 73 -7.54 18.67 3.51
CA HIS A 73 -8.27 17.64 4.21
C HIS A 73 -8.60 18.07 5.65
N LYS A 74 -9.72 17.57 6.18
CA LYS A 74 -10.23 17.82 7.54
C LYS A 74 -10.18 16.59 8.42
N ASP A 75 -9.57 15.54 7.93
CA ASP A 75 -9.34 14.28 8.58
C ASP A 75 -8.15 13.59 7.89
N SER A 76 -7.66 12.50 8.45
CA SER A 76 -6.46 11.77 8.04
C SER A 76 -6.38 11.54 6.53
N VAL A 77 -5.19 11.72 5.97
CA VAL A 77 -4.89 11.41 4.57
C VAL A 77 -4.55 9.92 4.46
N SER A 78 -5.54 9.12 4.09
CA SER A 78 -5.48 7.66 4.08
C SER A 78 -4.73 7.08 2.88
N SER A 79 -4.80 7.75 1.73
CA SER A 79 -4.25 7.21 0.47
C SER A 79 -3.73 8.30 -0.45
N LEU A 80 -2.64 7.99 -1.15
CA LEU A 80 -2.00 8.85 -2.13
C LEU A 80 -1.66 8.06 -3.39
N ALA A 81 -1.86 8.67 -4.55
CA ALA A 81 -1.43 8.08 -5.82
C ALA A 81 -1.05 9.17 -6.85
N PHE A 82 0.12 9.03 -7.47
CA PHE A 82 0.47 9.82 -8.66
C PHE A 82 -0.21 9.26 -9.91
N SER A 83 -0.63 10.16 -10.81
CA SER A 83 -0.99 9.76 -12.16
C SER A 83 0.21 9.15 -12.88
N MET A 84 -0.04 8.28 -13.87
CA MET A 84 1.02 7.51 -14.55
C MET A 84 2.06 8.38 -15.26
N ASP A 85 1.69 9.59 -15.66
CA ASP A 85 2.58 10.58 -16.27
C ASP A 85 3.23 11.52 -15.23
N GLY A 86 2.94 11.35 -13.94
CA GLY A 86 3.48 12.15 -12.85
C GLY A 86 2.99 13.60 -12.79
N GLN A 87 2.00 13.98 -13.60
CA GLN A 87 1.51 15.36 -13.67
C GLN A 87 0.53 15.71 -12.54
N LEU A 88 -0.13 14.72 -11.96
CA LEU A 88 -1.11 14.90 -10.89
C LEU A 88 -0.85 13.96 -9.73
N LEU A 89 -1.21 14.42 -8.53
CA LEU A 89 -1.34 13.58 -7.34
C LEU A 89 -2.80 13.60 -6.89
N ALA A 90 -3.35 12.43 -6.59
CA ALA A 90 -4.61 12.30 -5.86
C ALA A 90 -4.33 11.99 -4.39
N SER A 91 -5.00 12.69 -3.49
CA SER A 91 -5.06 12.36 -2.07
C SER A 91 -6.49 12.02 -1.67
N GLY A 92 -6.68 10.91 -0.98
CA GLY A 92 -7.94 10.50 -0.37
C GLY A 92 -7.89 10.74 1.13
N GLY A 93 -8.94 11.32 1.69
CA GLY A 93 -9.05 11.59 3.11
C GLY A 93 -10.22 10.86 3.77
N LEU A 94 -10.11 10.60 5.07
CA LEU A 94 -11.21 10.07 5.87
C LEU A 94 -12.36 11.09 6.01
N ASP A 95 -12.14 12.35 5.59
CA ASP A 95 -13.18 13.37 5.41
C ASP A 95 -14.12 13.11 4.20
N GLY A 96 -13.91 12.03 3.45
CA GLY A 96 -14.70 11.66 2.27
C GLY A 96 -14.34 12.40 0.99
N LEU A 97 -13.27 13.20 1.00
CA LEU A 97 -12.85 13.99 -0.15
C LEU A 97 -11.69 13.31 -0.89
N VAL A 98 -11.65 13.52 -2.21
CA VAL A 98 -10.46 13.30 -3.02
C VAL A 98 -9.97 14.67 -3.52
N GLN A 99 -8.72 14.99 -3.26
CA GLN A 99 -8.11 16.23 -3.71
C GLN A 99 -7.07 15.95 -4.77
N ILE A 100 -7.04 16.79 -5.81
CA ILE A 100 -6.11 16.66 -6.93
C ILE A 100 -5.12 17.82 -6.87
N TRP A 101 -3.86 17.49 -6.91
CA TRP A 101 -2.73 18.40 -6.73
C TRP A 101 -1.83 18.42 -7.96
N ASP A 102 -1.26 19.60 -8.24
CA ASP A 102 -0.17 19.76 -9.19
C ASP A 102 1.18 19.60 -8.45
N PRO A 103 1.93 18.52 -8.67
CA PRO A 103 3.19 18.29 -7.96
C PRO A 103 4.27 19.31 -8.31
N SER A 104 4.19 19.97 -9.47
CA SER A 104 5.19 20.94 -9.91
C SER A 104 5.09 22.26 -9.14
N SER A 105 3.89 22.67 -8.78
CA SER A 105 3.61 23.90 -8.04
C SER A 105 3.26 23.68 -6.57
N GLY A 106 2.89 22.44 -6.19
CA GLY A 106 2.35 22.12 -4.87
C GLY A 106 0.92 22.61 -4.65
N ASN A 107 0.25 23.16 -5.67
CA ASN A 107 -1.07 23.75 -5.53
C ASN A 107 -2.20 22.74 -5.70
N LEU A 108 -3.29 22.97 -4.96
CA LEU A 108 -4.56 22.27 -5.15
C LEU A 108 -5.15 22.63 -6.52
N LYS A 109 -5.42 21.64 -7.36
CA LYS A 109 -6.08 21.82 -8.66
C LYS A 109 -7.59 21.76 -8.53
N CYS A 110 -8.13 20.77 -7.83
CA CYS A 110 -9.56 20.65 -7.54
C CYS A 110 -9.83 19.71 -6.37
N THR A 111 -11.03 19.82 -5.80
CA THR A 111 -11.59 18.90 -4.82
C THR A 111 -12.75 18.14 -5.46
N LEU A 112 -12.74 16.82 -5.31
CA LEU A 112 -13.75 15.90 -5.84
C LEU A 112 -14.60 15.38 -4.68
N GLU A 113 -15.88 15.66 -4.73
CA GLU A 113 -16.87 15.26 -3.73
C GLU A 113 -17.70 14.09 -4.25
N GLY A 114 -18.28 13.32 -3.34
CA GLY A 114 -19.17 12.20 -3.68
C GLY A 114 -19.37 11.22 -2.55
N PRO A 115 -18.29 10.57 -2.05
CA PRO A 115 -18.40 9.62 -0.95
C PRO A 115 -19.06 10.21 0.28
N GLY A 116 -19.92 9.42 0.93
CA GLY A 116 -20.55 9.77 2.20
C GLY A 116 -19.79 9.28 3.43
N GLY A 117 -18.68 8.58 3.25
CA GLY A 117 -17.76 8.08 4.26
C GLY A 117 -16.32 8.29 3.86
N GLY A 118 -15.38 7.95 4.73
CA GLY A 118 -13.94 8.08 4.47
C GLY A 118 -13.49 7.38 3.19
N VAL A 119 -12.51 7.97 2.53
CA VAL A 119 -11.86 7.37 1.37
C VAL A 119 -10.81 6.39 1.86
N GLU A 120 -10.94 5.12 1.50
CA GLU A 120 -10.00 4.06 1.87
C GLU A 120 -8.78 4.02 0.95
N TRP A 121 -9.02 4.22 -0.34
CA TRP A 121 -7.97 4.16 -1.35
C TRP A 121 -8.32 5.01 -2.56
N VAL A 122 -7.27 5.44 -3.28
CA VAL A 122 -7.35 6.11 -4.58
C VAL A 122 -6.46 5.42 -5.60
N SER A 123 -6.90 5.41 -6.86
CA SER A 123 -6.14 4.85 -7.99
C SER A 123 -6.40 5.65 -9.26
N TRP A 124 -5.45 5.59 -10.19
CA TRP A 124 -5.54 6.26 -11.48
C TRP A 124 -5.75 5.27 -12.62
N HIS A 125 -6.53 5.71 -13.59
CA HIS A 125 -6.61 5.00 -14.87
C HIS A 125 -5.23 4.93 -15.53
N PRO A 126 -4.80 3.78 -16.09
CA PRO A 126 -3.46 3.60 -16.66
C PRO A 126 -3.14 4.51 -17.84
N ARG A 127 -4.14 5.14 -18.45
CA ARG A 127 -3.99 6.02 -19.62
C ARG A 127 -4.85 7.29 -19.51
N GLY A 128 -4.47 8.21 -18.66
CA GLY A 128 -5.14 9.50 -18.53
C GLY A 128 -5.57 9.84 -17.11
N HIS A 129 -6.14 11.01 -16.96
CA HIS A 129 -6.42 11.61 -15.66
C HIS A 129 -7.84 11.27 -15.17
N ILE A 130 -8.17 10.00 -15.15
CA ILE A 130 -9.38 9.50 -14.50
C ILE A 130 -8.96 8.89 -13.17
N VAL A 131 -9.54 9.37 -12.08
CA VAL A 131 -9.29 8.89 -10.72
C VAL A 131 -10.47 8.06 -10.22
N LEU A 132 -10.14 7.01 -9.48
CA LEU A 132 -11.04 6.08 -8.82
C LEU A 132 -10.79 6.13 -7.32
N ALA A 133 -11.85 6.08 -6.52
CA ALA A 133 -11.74 6.01 -5.06
C ALA A 133 -12.78 5.05 -4.48
N GLY A 134 -12.36 4.22 -3.55
CA GLY A 134 -13.23 3.37 -2.74
C GLY A 134 -13.46 3.99 -1.36
N SER A 135 -14.65 3.81 -0.82
CA SER A 135 -15.11 4.45 0.39
C SER A 135 -15.66 3.48 1.43
N GLU A 136 -15.58 3.88 2.68
CA GLU A 136 -16.24 3.24 3.83
C GLU A 136 -17.76 3.14 3.67
N ASP A 137 -18.37 4.02 2.89
CA ASP A 137 -19.81 4.02 2.59
C ASP A 137 -20.28 2.93 1.65
N SER A 138 -19.40 1.98 1.30
CA SER A 138 -19.66 0.85 0.39
C SER A 138 -19.75 1.22 -1.09
N THR A 139 -19.36 2.42 -1.47
CA THR A 139 -19.38 2.91 -2.86
C THR A 139 -17.99 3.12 -3.43
N VAL A 140 -17.89 3.10 -4.76
CA VAL A 140 -16.69 3.46 -5.50
C VAL A 140 -17.04 4.59 -6.45
N TRP A 141 -16.21 5.61 -6.50
CA TRP A 141 -16.45 6.83 -7.28
C TRP A 141 -15.37 7.03 -8.32
N MET A 142 -15.76 7.59 -9.45
CA MET A 142 -14.88 7.85 -10.59
C MET A 142 -15.09 9.26 -11.15
N TRP A 143 -13.98 9.99 -11.34
CA TRP A 143 -14.00 11.37 -11.86
C TRP A 143 -12.95 11.57 -12.95
N ASN A 144 -13.20 12.54 -13.82
CA ASN A 144 -12.18 13.15 -14.66
C ASN A 144 -11.52 14.30 -13.90
N ALA A 145 -10.24 14.14 -13.54
CA ALA A 145 -9.52 15.12 -12.72
C ALA A 145 -9.19 16.43 -13.46
N ASP A 146 -9.02 16.41 -14.79
CA ASP A 146 -8.74 17.62 -15.57
C ASP A 146 -9.93 18.58 -15.64
N ARG A 147 -11.14 18.00 -15.59
CA ARG A 147 -12.40 18.74 -15.68
C ARG A 147 -13.10 18.90 -14.34
N ALA A 148 -12.54 18.32 -13.27
CA ALA A 148 -13.21 18.17 -11.98
C ALA A 148 -14.63 17.61 -12.11
N ALA A 149 -14.84 16.64 -13.01
CA ALA A 149 -16.16 16.18 -13.41
C ALA A 149 -16.40 14.74 -12.95
N TYR A 150 -17.53 14.53 -12.29
CA TYR A 150 -18.07 13.21 -12.00
C TYR A 150 -18.28 12.42 -13.29
N LEU A 151 -17.88 11.15 -13.28
CA LEU A 151 -18.08 10.24 -14.41
C LEU A 151 -19.04 9.10 -14.03
N ASN A 152 -18.82 8.43 -12.92
CA ASN A 152 -19.63 7.31 -12.50
C ASN A 152 -19.50 7.00 -11.01
N MET A 153 -20.48 6.29 -10.46
CA MET A 153 -20.47 5.73 -9.12
C MET A 153 -20.92 4.26 -9.18
N PHE A 154 -20.17 3.39 -8.52
CA PHE A 154 -20.42 1.96 -8.50
C PHE A 154 -20.95 1.59 -7.13
N SER A 155 -22.19 1.12 -7.08
CA SER A 155 -22.84 0.68 -5.85
C SER A 155 -23.24 -0.79 -5.92
N GLY A 156 -23.18 -1.46 -4.78
CA GLY A 156 -23.53 -2.87 -4.70
C GLY A 156 -22.78 -3.64 -3.62
N HIS A 157 -21.60 -3.17 -3.19
CA HIS A 157 -20.97 -3.70 -1.99
C HIS A 157 -21.85 -3.46 -0.76
N GLY A 158 -21.79 -4.37 0.20
CA GLY A 158 -22.57 -4.32 1.44
C GLY A 158 -21.80 -3.74 2.64
N SER A 159 -20.52 -3.41 2.45
CA SER A 159 -19.64 -2.85 3.49
C SER A 159 -18.52 -2.04 2.83
N SER A 160 -17.62 -1.47 3.63
CA SER A 160 -16.46 -0.68 3.19
C SER A 160 -15.75 -1.33 2.00
N VAL A 161 -15.39 -0.53 1.00
CA VAL A 161 -14.61 -0.96 -0.16
C VAL A 161 -13.12 -0.74 0.15
N THR A 162 -12.47 -1.80 0.60
CA THR A 162 -11.12 -1.76 1.20
C THR A 162 -9.99 -1.75 0.18
N CYS A 163 -10.24 -2.22 -1.02
CA CYS A 163 -9.23 -2.28 -2.08
C CYS A 163 -9.86 -2.27 -3.46
N GLY A 164 -9.12 -1.80 -4.46
CA GLY A 164 -9.59 -1.78 -5.84
C GLY A 164 -8.60 -1.11 -6.78
N ASP A 165 -8.76 -1.41 -8.06
CA ASP A 165 -7.93 -0.83 -9.11
C ASP A 165 -8.59 -0.99 -10.49
N PHE A 166 -8.10 -0.21 -11.46
CA PHE A 166 -8.32 -0.48 -12.87
C PHE A 166 -7.49 -1.69 -13.32
N THR A 167 -8.01 -2.44 -14.27
CA THR A 167 -7.15 -3.38 -15.01
C THR A 167 -6.08 -2.61 -15.79
N PRO A 168 -4.86 -3.15 -15.97
CA PRO A 168 -3.78 -2.48 -16.71
C PRO A 168 -4.16 -2.03 -18.13
N ASP A 169 -5.12 -2.68 -18.77
CA ASP A 169 -5.68 -2.25 -20.07
C ASP A 169 -6.72 -1.12 -19.94
N GLY A 170 -7.13 -0.76 -18.72
CA GLY A 170 -8.08 0.29 -18.40
C GLY A 170 -9.53 0.00 -18.75
N LYS A 171 -9.87 -1.24 -19.12
CA LYS A 171 -11.22 -1.59 -19.60
C LYS A 171 -12.18 -2.03 -18.52
N THR A 172 -11.66 -2.38 -17.35
CA THR A 172 -12.43 -2.99 -16.26
C THR A 172 -11.93 -2.44 -14.93
N ILE A 173 -12.79 -2.47 -13.92
CA ILE A 173 -12.46 -2.15 -12.52
C ILE A 173 -12.71 -3.40 -11.69
N CYS A 174 -11.77 -3.72 -10.78
CA CYS A 174 -11.95 -4.75 -9.77
C CYS A 174 -11.94 -4.09 -8.39
N THR A 175 -12.88 -4.47 -7.51
CA THR A 175 -12.97 -3.94 -6.15
C THR A 175 -13.22 -5.05 -5.15
N GLY A 176 -12.58 -4.96 -4.00
CA GLY A 176 -12.77 -5.85 -2.85
C GLY A 176 -13.34 -5.09 -1.66
N SER A 177 -14.13 -5.77 -0.85
CA SER A 177 -14.84 -5.17 0.27
C SER A 177 -14.81 -6.03 1.53
N ASP A 178 -15.07 -5.38 2.65
CA ASP A 178 -15.33 -6.04 3.93
C ASP A 178 -16.60 -6.93 3.91
N ASP A 179 -17.41 -6.87 2.85
CA ASP A 179 -18.53 -7.78 2.62
C ASP A 179 -18.11 -9.17 2.11
N ALA A 180 -16.81 -9.45 2.08
CA ALA A 180 -16.20 -10.70 1.58
C ALA A 180 -16.42 -10.94 0.08
N THR A 181 -16.69 -9.91 -0.70
CA THR A 181 -16.89 -10.05 -2.16
C THR A 181 -15.81 -9.31 -2.95
N LEU A 182 -15.46 -9.90 -4.10
CA LEU A 182 -14.80 -9.22 -5.20
C LEU A 182 -15.84 -8.89 -6.27
N ARG A 183 -15.82 -7.66 -6.77
CA ARG A 183 -16.70 -7.22 -7.85
C ARG A 183 -15.90 -6.73 -9.04
N VAL A 184 -16.42 -7.03 -10.22
CA VAL A 184 -15.86 -6.61 -11.50
C VAL A 184 -16.87 -5.69 -12.19
N TRP A 185 -16.41 -4.52 -12.61
CA TRP A 185 -17.29 -3.45 -13.11
C TRP A 185 -16.88 -2.98 -14.49
N ASN A 186 -17.88 -2.59 -15.28
CA ASN A 186 -17.67 -1.84 -16.51
C ASN A 186 -17.55 -0.33 -16.17
N PRO A 187 -16.39 0.31 -16.37
CA PRO A 187 -16.21 1.73 -16.01
C PRO A 187 -17.09 2.69 -16.80
N LYS A 188 -17.54 2.31 -18.01
CA LYS A 188 -18.36 3.16 -18.87
C LYS A 188 -19.83 3.12 -18.51
N SER A 189 -20.37 1.92 -18.30
CA SER A 189 -21.79 1.74 -17.99
C SER A 189 -22.10 1.81 -16.50
N GLY A 190 -21.10 1.59 -15.63
CA GLY A 190 -21.30 1.44 -14.18
C GLY A 190 -21.86 0.08 -13.79
N GLU A 191 -22.09 -0.80 -14.74
CA GLU A 191 -22.67 -2.12 -14.48
C GLU A 191 -21.70 -3.07 -13.80
N ASN A 192 -22.21 -3.83 -12.86
CA ASN A 192 -21.52 -4.95 -12.24
C ASN A 192 -21.51 -6.13 -13.22
N ILE A 193 -20.32 -6.50 -13.72
CA ILE A 193 -20.14 -7.61 -14.65
C ILE A 193 -20.16 -8.94 -13.88
N HIS A 194 -19.42 -9.00 -12.76
CA HIS A 194 -19.32 -10.20 -11.93
C HIS A 194 -19.33 -9.84 -10.45
N VAL A 195 -19.94 -10.71 -9.65
CA VAL A 195 -19.86 -10.74 -8.18
C VAL A 195 -19.29 -12.08 -7.77
N ILE A 196 -18.09 -12.10 -7.20
CA ILE A 196 -17.45 -13.31 -6.71
C ILE A 196 -17.65 -13.37 -5.19
N ARG A 197 -18.36 -14.42 -4.74
CA ARG A 197 -18.73 -14.62 -3.34
C ARG A 197 -19.07 -16.07 -3.05
N GLY A 198 -19.07 -16.43 -1.75
CA GLY A 198 -19.46 -17.75 -1.28
C GLY A 198 -18.42 -18.83 -1.60
N HIS A 199 -18.60 -20.02 -1.04
CA HIS A 199 -17.63 -21.11 -1.21
C HIS A 199 -17.38 -21.44 -2.71
N PRO A 200 -16.11 -21.58 -3.15
CA PRO A 200 -14.88 -21.65 -2.34
C PRO A 200 -14.19 -20.29 -2.08
N TYR A 201 -14.85 -19.17 -2.32
CA TYR A 201 -14.30 -17.84 -2.15
C TYR A 201 -14.24 -17.42 -0.66
N HIS A 202 -13.75 -16.22 -0.37
CA HIS A 202 -13.53 -15.71 0.97
C HIS A 202 -14.77 -15.76 1.88
N THR A 203 -14.53 -15.99 3.18
CA THR A 203 -15.55 -15.99 4.24
C THR A 203 -15.56 -14.71 5.08
N GLU A 204 -14.46 -13.93 5.00
CA GLU A 204 -14.29 -12.65 5.70
C GLU A 204 -13.88 -11.56 4.72
N GLY A 205 -13.83 -10.31 5.20
CA GLY A 205 -13.53 -9.13 4.41
C GLY A 205 -12.20 -9.22 3.65
N LEU A 206 -12.18 -8.67 2.45
CA LEU A 206 -10.98 -8.51 1.66
C LEU A 206 -10.14 -7.36 2.21
N THR A 207 -8.84 -7.55 2.24
CA THR A 207 -7.86 -6.56 2.71
C THR A 207 -7.04 -5.97 1.57
N CYS A 208 -6.76 -6.77 0.55
CA CYS A 208 -5.90 -6.38 -0.56
C CYS A 208 -6.26 -7.07 -1.87
N LEU A 209 -5.91 -6.43 -2.97
CA LEU A 209 -6.18 -6.87 -4.33
C LEU A 209 -5.00 -6.50 -5.23
N THR A 210 -4.67 -7.38 -6.16
CA THR A 210 -3.74 -7.07 -7.26
C THR A 210 -4.22 -7.70 -8.56
N ILE A 211 -3.86 -7.09 -9.68
CA ILE A 211 -4.31 -7.50 -11.02
C ILE A 211 -3.08 -7.84 -11.87
N SER A 212 -3.16 -8.93 -12.62
CA SER A 212 -2.08 -9.35 -13.52
C SER A 212 -1.86 -8.35 -14.67
N ALA A 213 -0.61 -8.24 -15.13
CA ALA A 213 -0.23 -7.28 -16.17
C ALA A 213 -0.98 -7.44 -17.50
N ASP A 214 -1.48 -8.64 -17.78
CA ASP A 214 -2.29 -8.96 -18.96
C ASP A 214 -3.79 -8.69 -18.76
N SER A 215 -4.20 -8.17 -17.60
CA SER A 215 -5.58 -7.86 -17.25
C SER A 215 -6.53 -9.06 -17.17
N THR A 216 -6.02 -10.28 -17.04
CA THR A 216 -6.83 -11.50 -17.05
C THR A 216 -7.15 -12.05 -15.67
N LEU A 217 -6.26 -11.85 -14.70
CA LEU A 217 -6.36 -12.42 -13.36
C LEU A 217 -6.36 -11.35 -12.29
N ALA A 218 -7.15 -11.58 -11.26
CA ALA A 218 -7.10 -10.84 -10.00
C ALA A 218 -6.72 -11.81 -8.88
N LEU A 219 -5.82 -11.38 -7.98
CA LEU A 219 -5.57 -12.02 -6.70
C LEU A 219 -6.16 -11.18 -5.60
N SER A 220 -6.89 -11.78 -4.70
CA SER A 220 -7.46 -11.15 -3.51
C SER A 220 -7.00 -11.84 -2.25
N GLY A 221 -6.64 -11.07 -1.24
CA GLY A 221 -6.33 -11.52 0.11
C GLY A 221 -7.42 -11.09 1.09
N SER A 222 -7.62 -11.87 2.14
CA SER A 222 -8.70 -11.68 3.10
C SER A 222 -8.22 -11.83 4.55
N LYS A 223 -9.03 -11.30 5.46
CA LYS A 223 -8.90 -11.48 6.91
C LYS A 223 -8.97 -12.95 7.33
N ASP A 224 -9.57 -13.82 6.51
CA ASP A 224 -9.64 -15.27 6.75
C ASP A 224 -8.34 -16.03 6.44
N GLY A 225 -7.27 -15.33 6.05
CA GLY A 225 -5.97 -15.91 5.72
C GLY A 225 -5.90 -16.60 4.36
N SER A 226 -6.97 -16.58 3.58
CA SER A 226 -7.00 -17.16 2.25
C SER A 226 -6.63 -16.15 1.15
N VAL A 227 -6.09 -16.66 0.06
CA VAL A 227 -5.85 -15.91 -1.18
C VAL A 227 -6.52 -16.65 -2.33
N HIS A 228 -7.30 -15.95 -3.12
CA HIS A 228 -7.97 -16.53 -4.27
C HIS A 228 -7.56 -15.86 -5.58
N MET A 229 -7.36 -16.67 -6.60
CA MET A 229 -7.10 -16.23 -7.97
C MET A 229 -8.39 -16.33 -8.78
N VAL A 230 -8.80 -15.21 -9.34
CA VAL A 230 -10.04 -15.07 -10.11
C VAL A 230 -9.74 -14.68 -11.54
N ASN A 231 -10.38 -15.34 -12.50
CA ASN A 231 -10.38 -14.88 -13.88
C ASN A 231 -11.39 -13.74 -14.05
N ILE A 232 -10.88 -12.55 -14.40
CA ILE A 232 -11.67 -11.31 -14.47
C ILE A 232 -12.76 -11.39 -15.55
N THR A 233 -12.45 -12.03 -16.68
CA THR A 233 -13.39 -12.13 -17.81
C THR A 233 -14.57 -13.05 -17.50
N THR A 234 -14.33 -14.17 -16.83
CA THR A 234 -15.36 -15.19 -16.56
C THR A 234 -15.99 -15.07 -15.18
N GLY A 235 -15.38 -14.30 -14.26
CA GLY A 235 -15.82 -14.19 -12.87
C GLY A 235 -15.65 -15.47 -12.05
N LYS A 236 -14.81 -16.41 -12.50
CA LYS A 236 -14.62 -17.71 -11.84
C LYS A 236 -13.34 -17.72 -11.01
N VAL A 237 -13.41 -18.33 -9.83
CA VAL A 237 -12.24 -18.70 -9.03
C VAL A 237 -11.46 -19.77 -9.79
N VAL A 238 -10.21 -19.47 -10.12
CA VAL A 238 -9.30 -20.36 -10.85
C VAL A 238 -8.52 -21.23 -9.88
N SER A 239 -8.10 -20.64 -8.76
CA SER A 239 -7.28 -21.30 -7.75
C SER A 239 -7.42 -20.66 -6.39
N SER A 240 -7.16 -21.44 -5.36
CA SER A 240 -7.08 -21.00 -3.96
C SER A 240 -5.68 -21.29 -3.43
N LEU A 241 -5.01 -20.26 -2.91
CA LEU A 241 -3.68 -20.34 -2.32
C LEU A 241 -3.85 -20.32 -0.80
N VAL A 242 -3.83 -21.49 -0.17
CA VAL A 242 -4.12 -21.65 1.25
C VAL A 242 -2.88 -22.15 1.96
N SER A 243 -2.25 -21.30 2.76
CA SER A 243 -1.10 -21.64 3.60
C SER A 243 -0.92 -20.67 4.76
N HIS A 244 -1.41 -19.45 4.65
CA HIS A 244 -1.41 -18.49 5.74
C HIS A 244 -2.43 -18.86 6.82
N THR A 245 -2.13 -18.48 8.06
CA THR A 245 -2.94 -18.78 9.24
C THR A 245 -3.55 -17.55 9.91
N ASP A 246 -3.30 -16.37 9.32
CA ASP A 246 -3.84 -15.10 9.80
C ASP A 246 -4.11 -14.17 8.60
N SER A 247 -4.66 -13.00 8.86
CA SER A 247 -5.04 -11.99 7.87
C SER A 247 -3.94 -11.74 6.84
N ILE A 248 -4.32 -11.73 5.57
CA ILE A 248 -3.47 -11.29 4.46
C ILE A 248 -3.52 -9.77 4.42
N GLU A 249 -2.36 -9.10 4.50
CA GLU A 249 -2.31 -7.64 4.47
C GLU A 249 -1.86 -7.09 3.11
N CYS A 250 -1.05 -7.84 2.40
CA CYS A 250 -0.49 -7.37 1.14
C CYS A 250 -0.26 -8.51 0.15
N ILE A 251 -0.33 -8.15 -1.15
CA ILE A 251 -0.26 -9.12 -2.25
C ILE A 251 0.30 -8.45 -3.51
N GLY A 252 1.09 -9.18 -4.30
CA GLY A 252 1.64 -8.64 -5.54
C GLY A 252 2.03 -9.72 -6.54
N PHE A 253 1.73 -9.48 -7.82
CA PHE A 253 2.27 -10.28 -8.92
C PHE A 253 3.71 -9.92 -9.23
N SER A 254 4.54 -10.92 -9.51
CA SER A 254 5.83 -10.72 -10.17
C SER A 254 5.60 -10.25 -11.61
N ARG A 255 6.46 -9.33 -12.08
CA ARG A 255 6.43 -8.85 -13.47
C ARG A 255 7.24 -9.71 -14.43
N SER A 256 8.16 -10.55 -13.91
CA SER A 256 9.11 -11.32 -14.70
C SER A 256 8.88 -12.84 -14.68
N SER A 257 8.01 -13.31 -13.78
CA SER A 257 7.78 -14.75 -13.58
C SER A 257 6.30 -15.04 -13.25
N PRO A 258 5.82 -16.26 -13.46
CA PRO A 258 4.44 -16.64 -13.11
C PRO A 258 4.27 -16.86 -11.60
N TRP A 259 4.74 -15.89 -10.80
CA TRP A 259 4.71 -15.95 -9.35
C TRP A 259 3.93 -14.79 -8.74
N ALA A 260 3.53 -14.99 -7.50
CA ALA A 260 2.99 -13.94 -6.66
C ALA A 260 3.63 -14.01 -5.27
N ALA A 261 3.54 -12.90 -4.56
CA ALA A 261 3.96 -12.80 -3.17
C ALA A 261 2.78 -12.37 -2.32
N THR A 262 2.65 -12.94 -1.13
CA THR A 262 1.62 -12.59 -0.14
C THR A 262 2.26 -12.40 1.22
N GLY A 263 1.91 -11.31 1.91
CA GLY A 263 2.34 -11.01 3.26
C GLY A 263 1.15 -11.04 4.22
N SER A 264 1.36 -11.57 5.41
CA SER A 264 0.31 -11.82 6.41
C SER A 264 0.75 -11.44 7.82
N MET A 265 -0.24 -11.23 8.68
CA MET A 265 -0.04 -11.07 10.12
C MET A 265 0.47 -12.35 10.80
N ASP A 266 0.45 -13.49 10.11
CA ASP A 266 1.08 -14.74 10.57
C ASP A 266 2.62 -14.71 10.53
N GLN A 267 3.23 -13.53 10.29
CA GLN A 267 4.67 -13.29 10.25
C GLN A 267 5.37 -13.94 9.05
N LYS A 268 4.65 -14.17 7.97
CA LYS A 268 5.20 -14.82 6.78
C LYS A 268 4.99 -14.01 5.51
N LEU A 269 6.03 -14.01 4.69
CA LEU A 269 5.93 -13.76 3.26
C LEU A 269 5.98 -15.11 2.55
N ILE A 270 5.00 -15.40 1.69
CA ILE A 270 4.99 -16.60 0.87
C ILE A 270 5.11 -16.22 -0.60
N ILE A 271 6.06 -16.82 -1.28
CA ILE A 271 6.20 -16.76 -2.73
C ILE A 271 5.49 -17.97 -3.33
N TRP A 272 4.57 -17.71 -4.25
CA TRP A 272 3.71 -18.73 -4.85
C TRP A 272 4.10 -19.01 -6.30
N ASP A 273 4.11 -20.27 -6.67
CA ASP A 273 4.07 -20.71 -8.06
C ASP A 273 2.59 -20.77 -8.50
N LEU A 274 2.17 -19.83 -9.33
CA LEU A 274 0.78 -19.72 -9.77
C LEU A 274 0.36 -20.79 -10.77
N GLN A 275 1.31 -21.41 -11.49
CA GLN A 275 1.01 -22.48 -12.42
C GLN A 275 0.59 -23.76 -11.70
N HIS A 276 1.19 -24.01 -10.55
CA HIS A 276 0.90 -25.20 -9.74
C HIS A 276 0.05 -24.89 -8.50
N SER A 277 -0.17 -23.58 -8.20
CA SER A 277 -0.90 -23.11 -7.00
C SER A 277 -0.28 -23.61 -5.70
N LEU A 278 1.05 -23.66 -5.64
CA LEU A 278 1.80 -24.16 -4.49
C LEU A 278 2.77 -23.09 -3.96
N PRO A 279 3.03 -23.10 -2.64
CA PRO A 279 4.11 -22.31 -2.06
C PRO A 279 5.45 -22.73 -2.66
N ARG A 280 6.22 -21.75 -3.15
CA ARG A 280 7.57 -21.93 -3.63
C ARG A 280 8.59 -21.71 -2.51
N SER A 281 8.41 -20.64 -1.75
CA SER A 281 9.24 -20.28 -0.61
C SER A 281 8.37 -19.65 0.47
N THR A 282 8.71 -19.93 1.72
CA THR A 282 8.14 -19.28 2.89
C THR A 282 9.26 -18.56 3.61
N CYS A 283 9.09 -17.26 3.80
CA CYS A 283 10.07 -16.34 4.37
C CYS A 283 9.55 -15.85 5.73
N ASP A 284 10.21 -16.28 6.80
CA ASP A 284 9.77 -15.96 8.17
C ASP A 284 10.25 -14.57 8.60
N HIS A 285 9.38 -13.85 9.27
CA HIS A 285 9.61 -12.54 9.86
C HIS A 285 9.48 -12.60 11.38
N GLU A 286 9.96 -11.59 12.06
CA GLU A 286 9.85 -11.46 13.53
C GLU A 286 8.46 -10.99 13.97
N ASP A 287 7.72 -10.33 13.05
CA ASP A 287 6.37 -9.79 13.29
C ASP A 287 5.56 -9.75 11.99
N GLY A 288 4.30 -9.32 12.05
CA GLY A 288 3.38 -9.26 10.92
C GLY A 288 3.90 -8.46 9.73
N VAL A 289 3.64 -8.94 8.52
CA VAL A 289 3.99 -8.28 7.26
C VAL A 289 2.84 -7.41 6.82
N THR A 290 3.04 -6.09 6.82
CA THR A 290 1.99 -5.09 6.54
C THR A 290 1.90 -4.69 5.07
N CYS A 291 3.04 -4.63 4.38
CA CYS A 291 3.11 -4.23 2.98
C CYS A 291 4.24 -4.95 2.25
N LEU A 292 4.10 -5.08 0.94
CA LEU A 292 5.12 -5.66 0.07
C LEU A 292 5.16 -4.98 -1.30
N MET A 293 6.30 -5.10 -1.97
CA MET A 293 6.48 -4.68 -3.35
C MET A 293 7.53 -5.52 -4.06
N TRP A 294 7.26 -5.90 -5.31
CA TRP A 294 8.27 -6.44 -6.21
C TRP A 294 9.14 -5.31 -6.77
N LEU A 295 10.46 -5.51 -6.78
CA LEU A 295 11.39 -4.53 -7.36
C LEU A 295 11.46 -4.68 -8.88
N GLY A 296 10.59 -3.96 -9.57
CA GLY A 296 10.53 -3.95 -11.04
C GLY A 296 10.38 -5.33 -11.65
N THR A 297 11.36 -5.69 -12.50
CA THR A 297 11.45 -7.01 -13.14
C THR A 297 12.52 -7.90 -12.50
N SER A 298 13.14 -7.44 -11.40
CA SER A 298 14.12 -8.22 -10.67
C SER A 298 13.49 -9.37 -9.89
N LYS A 299 14.34 -10.23 -9.34
CA LYS A 299 13.91 -11.35 -8.48
C LYS A 299 13.60 -10.97 -7.03
N TYR A 300 13.72 -9.69 -6.68
CA TYR A 300 13.61 -9.26 -5.30
C TYR A 300 12.23 -8.76 -4.93
N VAL A 301 11.81 -9.12 -3.71
CA VAL A 301 10.60 -8.63 -3.04
C VAL A 301 11.01 -7.86 -1.80
N VAL A 302 10.40 -6.71 -1.59
CA VAL A 302 10.59 -5.93 -0.36
C VAL A 302 9.35 -6.04 0.50
N THR A 303 9.55 -6.17 1.81
CA THR A 303 8.47 -6.17 2.81
C THR A 303 8.69 -5.09 3.86
N GLY A 304 7.58 -4.47 4.30
CA GLY A 304 7.52 -3.68 5.53
C GLY A 304 6.75 -4.47 6.59
N CYS A 305 7.14 -4.30 7.85
CA CYS A 305 6.63 -5.12 8.95
C CYS A 305 6.22 -4.30 10.16
N VAL A 306 5.45 -4.91 11.05
CA VAL A 306 5.04 -4.35 12.35
C VAL A 306 6.25 -4.05 13.23
N ASP A 307 7.35 -4.82 13.11
CA ASP A 307 8.61 -4.59 13.85
C ASP A 307 9.40 -3.35 13.41
N GLY A 308 8.88 -2.56 12.48
CA GLY A 308 9.53 -1.35 11.95
C GLY A 308 10.69 -1.62 10.99
N LYS A 309 10.92 -2.86 10.59
CA LYS A 309 12.02 -3.22 9.66
C LYS A 309 11.52 -3.38 8.23
N VAL A 310 12.35 -2.96 7.29
CA VAL A 310 12.19 -3.25 5.87
C VAL A 310 13.15 -4.38 5.50
N ARG A 311 12.66 -5.40 4.79
CA ARG A 311 13.48 -6.55 4.37
C ARG A 311 13.41 -6.76 2.88
N VAL A 312 14.55 -7.12 2.29
CA VAL A 312 14.66 -7.51 0.88
C VAL A 312 14.88 -9.01 0.79
N TRP A 313 14.06 -9.68 0.02
CA TRP A 313 14.01 -11.12 -0.13
C TRP A 313 14.35 -11.54 -1.56
N ASP A 314 15.22 -12.53 -1.70
CA ASP A 314 15.45 -13.20 -2.99
C ASP A 314 14.35 -14.25 -3.22
N SER A 315 13.47 -14.03 -4.18
CA SER A 315 12.35 -14.93 -4.47
C SER A 315 12.77 -16.28 -5.05
N LEU A 316 14.01 -16.43 -5.51
CA LEU A 316 14.54 -17.69 -6.03
C LEU A 316 14.97 -18.62 -4.89
N SER A 317 15.71 -18.09 -3.91
CA SER A 317 16.21 -18.86 -2.77
C SER A 317 15.29 -18.84 -1.56
N GLY A 318 14.51 -17.76 -1.39
CA GLY A 318 13.72 -17.49 -0.20
C GLY A 318 14.53 -16.84 0.93
N ASP A 319 15.78 -16.43 0.67
CA ASP A 319 16.65 -15.84 1.68
C ASP A 319 16.40 -14.34 1.84
N CYS A 320 16.50 -13.86 3.10
CA CYS A 320 16.59 -12.45 3.39
C CYS A 320 17.99 -11.94 3.05
N VAL A 321 18.10 -11.12 2.00
CA VAL A 321 19.40 -10.61 1.51
C VAL A 321 19.79 -9.30 2.16
N ARG A 322 18.82 -8.54 2.68
CA ARG A 322 19.06 -7.29 3.39
C ARG A 322 17.92 -7.00 4.37
N THR A 323 18.29 -6.49 5.54
CA THR A 323 17.36 -5.90 6.51
C THR A 323 17.79 -4.46 6.73
N PHE A 324 16.83 -3.53 6.65
CA PHE A 324 17.00 -2.12 6.99
C PHE A 324 16.24 -1.83 8.28
N SER A 325 16.94 -1.17 9.19
CA SER A 325 16.41 -0.70 10.48
C SER A 325 16.31 0.82 10.49
N GLY A 326 15.47 1.35 11.37
CA GLY A 326 15.35 2.80 11.55
C GLY A 326 14.00 3.20 12.15
N HIS A 327 12.89 2.69 11.65
CA HIS A 327 11.58 2.96 12.22
C HIS A 327 11.44 2.36 13.63
N ARG A 328 10.65 3.05 14.48
CA ARG A 328 10.39 2.68 15.86
C ARG A 328 9.00 2.09 16.08
N ASP A 329 8.21 2.02 15.03
CA ASP A 329 6.84 1.50 15.04
C ASP A 329 6.51 0.88 13.68
N ALA A 330 5.34 0.27 13.57
CA ALA A 330 4.88 -0.47 12.40
C ALA A 330 4.97 0.34 11.09
N ILE A 331 5.51 -0.30 10.06
CA ILE A 331 5.52 0.25 8.71
C ILE A 331 4.11 0.10 8.12
N GLN A 332 3.57 1.19 7.59
CA GLN A 332 2.23 1.23 7.00
C GLN A 332 2.26 1.05 5.48
N ALA A 333 3.21 1.69 4.82
CA ALA A 333 3.33 1.63 3.37
C ALA A 333 4.78 1.79 2.92
N ILE A 334 5.04 1.28 1.72
CA ILE A 334 6.33 1.44 1.03
C ILE A 334 6.09 1.89 -0.41
N SER A 335 7.03 2.65 -0.95
CA SER A 335 7.03 3.06 -2.35
C SER A 335 8.47 3.12 -2.88
N VAL A 336 8.65 2.90 -4.17
CA VAL A 336 9.96 2.87 -4.81
C VAL A 336 10.09 4.03 -5.79
N SER A 337 11.23 4.71 -5.78
CA SER A 337 11.52 5.82 -6.69
C SER A 337 11.51 5.37 -8.16
N ALA A 338 11.27 6.31 -9.09
CA ALA A 338 11.12 6.03 -10.52
C ALA A 338 12.29 5.21 -11.12
N HIS A 339 13.52 5.43 -10.65
CA HIS A 339 14.69 4.72 -11.13
C HIS A 339 15.05 3.49 -10.28
N GLN A 340 14.24 3.17 -9.26
CA GLN A 340 14.48 2.06 -8.34
C GLN A 340 15.82 2.16 -7.58
N ASP A 341 16.30 3.38 -7.33
CA ASP A 341 17.50 3.60 -6.50
C ASP A 341 17.16 3.66 -5.02
N PHE A 342 15.94 4.14 -4.70
CA PHE A 342 15.47 4.39 -3.35
C PHE A 342 14.14 3.71 -3.08
N LEU A 343 14.03 3.19 -1.88
CA LEU A 343 12.78 2.78 -1.25
C LEU A 343 12.43 3.81 -0.17
N VAL A 344 11.18 4.21 -0.14
CA VAL A 344 10.61 5.06 0.91
C VAL A 344 9.60 4.25 1.70
N SER A 345 9.74 4.22 3.01
CA SER A 345 8.79 3.63 3.95
C SER A 345 8.19 4.69 4.85
N VAL A 346 6.95 4.49 5.26
CA VAL A 346 6.26 5.35 6.25
C VAL A 346 5.73 4.49 7.39
N SER A 347 5.66 5.09 8.58
CA SER A 347 5.40 4.37 9.82
C SER A 347 4.49 5.14 10.76
N LEU A 348 3.89 4.40 11.69
CA LEU A 348 3.16 4.94 12.84
C LEU A 348 4.07 5.76 13.78
N ASP A 349 5.40 5.69 13.62
CA ASP A 349 6.35 6.55 14.34
C ASP A 349 6.35 8.03 13.88
N GLY A 350 5.49 8.38 12.92
CA GLY A 350 5.34 9.74 12.39
C GLY A 350 6.41 10.13 11.37
N THR A 351 7.25 9.20 10.91
CA THR A 351 8.35 9.49 9.96
C THR A 351 8.21 8.76 8.63
N ALA A 352 8.81 9.35 7.59
CA ALA A 352 9.15 8.64 6.37
C ALA A 352 10.68 8.45 6.30
N ARG A 353 11.13 7.27 5.89
CA ARG A 353 12.54 6.92 5.78
C ARG A 353 12.89 6.44 4.40
N VAL A 354 14.10 6.79 3.96
CA VAL A 354 14.61 6.46 2.64
C VAL A 354 15.78 5.49 2.78
N PHE A 355 15.76 4.41 2.02
CA PHE A 355 16.81 3.40 1.97
C PHE A 355 17.32 3.24 0.54
N GLU A 356 18.63 3.05 0.39
CA GLU A 356 19.23 2.74 -0.91
C GLU A 356 19.01 1.28 -1.27
N ILE A 357 18.44 1.06 -2.47
CA ILE A 357 18.12 -0.28 -2.99
C ILE A 357 18.67 -0.50 -4.41
N ALA A 358 19.55 0.36 -4.89
CA ALA A 358 20.11 0.27 -6.24
C ALA A 358 20.76 -1.08 -6.56
N ASP A 359 21.28 -1.78 -5.55
CA ASP A 359 21.91 -3.10 -5.69
C ASP A 359 20.92 -4.24 -5.99
N PHE A 360 19.62 -3.98 -5.88
CA PHE A 360 18.55 -4.99 -6.02
C PHE A 360 17.71 -4.85 -7.30
N LYS A 361 18.19 -4.05 -8.27
CA LYS A 361 17.51 -3.83 -9.56
C LYS A 361 17.48 -5.06 -10.46
#